data_05313754f7e5a67ef11bf8209735565c
#
_entry.id   05313754f7e5a67ef11bf8209735565c
#
_cell.length_a   1.000
_cell.length_b   1.000
_cell.length_c   1.000
_cell.angle_alpha   90.00
_cell.angle_beta   90.00
_cell.angle_gamma   90.00
#
_symmetry.space_group_name_H-M   'P 1'
#
loop_
_entity.id
_entity.type
_entity.pdbx_description
1 polymer ?
#
loop_
_entity_poly.entity_id
_entity_poly.type
_entity_poly.pdbx_seq_one_letter_code
_entity_poly.pdbx_strand_id
1 'polypeptide(L)'
;MIRKSSKLITGAGGEVGSQLIDYFAHQGNTNIVTLDLHPIKSDKVSDQITGNILDQSLLEQINLEFEITEIYHLAAILSTRAELSPKSAHDVNVNGSINLLELALKQSRSQNKPVKFFFPSSIAVYGVEERIDSCSENEYLNPITVYGANKLYIEKLGLYYSSNYEQLSENKTFIDFRSLRFPGLISSTTIPSGGTSDFIPEMWHNIKNKGHYECFVNEDSRLPFMAMPDAIKSIIDLMKQEQSTIKSRIYNVTSFNPSALEFFNSVQSIYPNSKLSYNINKVRQKIVDSWPDNINDSLATKEWGWKPNYNLNDTIKNYLVA
;
A
#
# COMPACT_ATOMS: atom_id res chain seq x y z
N MET A 1 -20.65 -18.80 22.02
CA MET A 1 -20.40 -17.37 22.28
C MET A 1 -20.71 -16.60 21.00
N ILE A 2 -21.32 -15.42 21.08
CA ILE A 2 -21.51 -14.54 19.93
C ILE A 2 -20.15 -13.88 19.69
N ARG A 3 -19.54 -14.10 18.51
CA ARG A 3 -18.28 -13.46 18.12
C ARG A 3 -18.51 -11.97 17.90
N LYS A 4 -17.54 -11.14 18.25
CA LYS A 4 -17.59 -9.69 18.05
C LYS A 4 -17.28 -9.35 16.60
N SER A 5 -18.21 -8.66 15.93
CA SER A 5 -18.00 -8.17 14.56
C SER A 5 -16.88 -7.13 14.55
N SER A 6 -15.84 -7.36 13.75
CA SER A 6 -14.61 -6.60 13.80
C SER A 6 -13.96 -6.44 12.42
N LYS A 7 -13.08 -5.42 12.31
CA LYS A 7 -12.14 -5.26 11.19
C LYS A 7 -10.76 -5.72 11.66
N LEU A 8 -10.07 -6.50 10.84
CA LEU A 8 -8.69 -6.92 11.11
C LEU A 8 -7.72 -6.05 10.32
N ILE A 9 -6.73 -5.46 11.02
CA ILE A 9 -5.63 -4.72 10.41
C ILE A 9 -4.33 -5.45 10.73
N THR A 10 -3.63 -5.99 9.73
CA THR A 10 -2.29 -6.56 9.89
C THR A 10 -1.22 -5.56 9.50
N GLY A 11 -0.05 -5.59 10.14
CA GLY A 11 0.96 -4.54 9.97
C GLY A 11 0.48 -3.19 10.52
N ALA A 12 -0.29 -3.27 11.60
CA ALA A 12 -0.99 -2.14 12.21
C ALA A 12 -0.07 -1.07 12.78
N GLY A 13 1.14 -1.44 13.20
CA GLY A 13 2.18 -0.52 13.67
C GLY A 13 2.92 0.21 12.54
N GLY A 14 2.70 -0.17 11.28
CA GLY A 14 3.22 0.54 10.12
C GLY A 14 2.51 1.88 9.89
N GLU A 15 3.05 2.69 8.98
CA GLU A 15 2.54 4.03 8.72
C GLU A 15 1.08 4.02 8.23
N VAL A 16 0.76 3.25 7.19
CA VAL A 16 -0.61 3.14 6.67
C VAL A 16 -1.55 2.55 7.73
N GLY A 17 -1.08 1.56 8.51
CA GLY A 17 -1.86 0.92 9.57
C GLY A 17 -2.26 1.88 10.68
N SER A 18 -1.32 2.66 11.20
CA SER A 18 -1.58 3.66 12.24
C SER A 18 -2.55 4.74 11.77
N GLN A 19 -2.40 5.22 10.53
CA GLN A 19 -3.29 6.23 9.94
C GLN A 19 -4.72 5.69 9.72
N LEU A 20 -4.88 4.41 9.34
CA LEU A 20 -6.19 3.77 9.24
C LEU A 20 -6.86 3.63 10.61
N ILE A 21 -6.10 3.25 11.64
CA ILE A 21 -6.60 3.19 13.03
C ILE A 21 -7.10 4.56 13.45
N ASP A 22 -6.32 5.61 13.21
CA ASP A 22 -6.71 6.98 13.52
C ASP A 22 -7.98 7.39 12.77
N TYR A 23 -8.07 7.10 11.48
CA TYR A 23 -9.26 7.36 10.69
C TYR A 23 -10.51 6.69 11.28
N PHE A 24 -10.44 5.39 11.58
CA PHE A 24 -11.58 4.65 12.12
C PHE A 24 -11.99 5.15 13.51
N ALA A 25 -11.03 5.47 14.36
CA ALA A 25 -11.30 6.03 15.68
C ALA A 25 -12.03 7.37 15.60
N HIS A 26 -11.61 8.26 14.69
CA HIS A 26 -12.31 9.54 14.46
C HIS A 26 -13.74 9.37 13.93
N GLN A 27 -14.04 8.24 13.27
CA GLN A 27 -15.39 7.88 12.85
C GLN A 27 -16.21 7.17 13.95
N GLY A 28 -15.68 7.07 15.17
CA GLY A 28 -16.32 6.36 16.28
C GLY A 28 -16.33 4.83 16.13
N ASN A 29 -15.59 4.28 15.19
CA ASN A 29 -15.48 2.85 14.99
C ASN A 29 -14.24 2.30 15.72
N THR A 30 -14.47 1.64 16.85
CA THR A 30 -13.43 1.05 17.69
C THR A 30 -13.39 -0.49 17.62
N ASN A 31 -14.27 -1.13 16.84
CA ASN A 31 -14.27 -2.59 16.66
C ASN A 31 -13.14 -3.00 15.68
N ILE A 32 -11.92 -2.77 16.11
CA ILE A 32 -10.70 -3.02 15.34
C ILE A 32 -9.87 -4.03 16.11
N VAL A 33 -9.52 -5.12 15.45
CA VAL A 33 -8.51 -6.09 15.89
C VAL A 33 -7.24 -5.82 15.10
N THR A 34 -6.12 -5.67 15.78
CA THR A 34 -4.83 -5.45 15.14
C THR A 34 -3.92 -6.66 15.31
N LEU A 35 -3.14 -6.97 14.27
CA LEU A 35 -2.10 -8.00 14.30
C LEU A 35 -0.79 -7.40 13.79
N ASP A 36 0.23 -7.38 14.65
CA ASP A 36 1.56 -6.90 14.30
C ASP A 36 2.64 -7.74 15.02
N LEU A 37 3.86 -7.77 14.49
CA LEU A 37 5.00 -8.42 15.12
C LEU A 37 5.38 -7.76 16.45
N HIS A 38 5.08 -6.47 16.59
CA HIS A 38 5.38 -5.68 17.77
C HIS A 38 4.10 -5.11 18.39
N PRO A 39 4.07 -4.96 19.73
CA PRO A 39 2.95 -4.30 20.38
C PRO A 39 2.76 -2.89 19.83
N ILE A 40 1.53 -2.55 19.46
CA ILE A 40 1.18 -1.19 19.08
C ILE A 40 0.71 -0.41 20.33
N LYS A 41 1.08 0.85 20.41
CA LYS A 41 0.64 1.71 21.51
C LYS A 41 -0.57 2.54 21.03
N SER A 42 -1.76 1.95 21.09
CA SER A 42 -3.00 2.64 20.73
C SER A 42 -4.12 2.19 21.63
N ASP A 43 -4.84 3.15 22.19
CA ASP A 43 -6.10 2.99 22.94
C ASP A 43 -7.34 3.06 22.03
N LYS A 44 -7.12 3.24 20.73
CA LYS A 44 -8.16 3.46 19.71
C LYS A 44 -8.71 2.17 19.11
N VAL A 45 -8.20 1.00 19.53
CA VAL A 45 -8.58 -0.31 19.00
C VAL A 45 -9.16 -1.19 20.11
N SER A 46 -10.02 -2.13 19.73
CA SER A 46 -10.66 -3.01 20.71
C SER A 46 -9.74 -4.12 21.20
N ASP A 47 -8.91 -4.66 20.31
CA ASP A 47 -8.07 -5.81 20.61
C ASP A 47 -6.73 -5.68 19.87
N GLN A 48 -5.63 -5.95 20.60
CA GLN A 48 -4.27 -5.88 20.06
C GLN A 48 -3.62 -7.26 20.18
N ILE A 49 -3.26 -7.84 19.05
CA ILE A 49 -2.62 -9.14 18.96
C ILE A 49 -1.19 -8.94 18.48
N THR A 50 -0.24 -9.40 19.30
CA THR A 50 1.17 -9.43 18.90
C THR A 50 1.51 -10.82 18.39
N GLY A 51 1.94 -10.90 17.12
CA GLY A 51 2.27 -12.17 16.50
C GLY A 51 2.57 -12.09 15.02
N ASN A 52 2.84 -13.25 14.43
CA ASN A 52 3.25 -13.38 13.05
C ASN A 52 2.09 -13.89 12.17
N ILE A 53 1.87 -13.28 11.01
CA ILE A 53 0.89 -13.74 10.02
C ILE A 53 1.22 -15.12 9.41
N LEU A 54 2.42 -15.64 9.67
CA LEU A 54 2.82 -17.01 9.32
C LEU A 54 2.38 -18.05 10.37
N ASP A 55 1.95 -17.62 11.55
CA ASP A 55 1.47 -18.51 12.61
C ASP A 55 0.00 -18.89 12.38
N GLN A 56 -0.18 -20.06 11.80
CA GLN A 56 -1.53 -20.59 11.50
C GLN A 56 -2.36 -20.85 12.77
N SER A 57 -1.73 -21.20 13.89
CA SER A 57 -2.44 -21.43 15.15
C SER A 57 -2.99 -20.12 15.71
N LEU A 58 -2.22 -19.05 15.62
CA LEU A 58 -2.67 -17.70 15.99
C LEU A 58 -3.83 -17.23 15.09
N LEU A 59 -3.73 -17.43 13.79
CA LEU A 59 -4.81 -17.06 12.86
C LEU A 59 -6.08 -17.89 13.10
N GLU A 60 -5.94 -19.16 13.51
CA GLU A 60 -7.10 -19.96 13.90
C GLU A 60 -7.73 -19.46 15.20
N GLN A 61 -6.97 -19.03 16.20
CA GLN A 61 -7.50 -18.36 17.39
C GLN A 61 -8.29 -17.10 17.01
N ILE A 62 -7.73 -16.25 16.15
CA ILE A 62 -8.44 -15.06 15.64
C ILE A 62 -9.75 -15.45 14.94
N ASN A 63 -9.72 -16.52 14.13
CA ASN A 63 -10.91 -17.04 13.46
C ASN A 63 -12.03 -17.47 14.43
N LEU A 64 -11.67 -18.06 15.56
CA LEU A 64 -12.62 -18.53 16.58
C LEU A 64 -13.16 -17.41 17.46
N GLU A 65 -12.34 -16.41 17.78
CA GLU A 65 -12.68 -15.34 18.73
C GLU A 65 -13.48 -14.21 18.07
N PHE A 66 -13.17 -13.87 16.81
CA PHE A 66 -13.73 -12.71 16.13
C PHE A 66 -14.58 -13.08 14.91
N GLU A 67 -15.60 -12.27 14.62
CA GLU A 67 -16.30 -12.24 13.35
C GLU A 67 -15.71 -11.14 12.48
N ILE A 68 -14.74 -11.52 11.63
CA ILE A 68 -14.02 -10.57 10.80
C ILE A 68 -14.83 -10.27 9.53
N THR A 69 -15.25 -9.02 9.38
CA THR A 69 -16.02 -8.55 8.21
C THR A 69 -15.17 -7.88 7.14
N GLU A 70 -14.04 -7.30 7.55
CA GLU A 70 -13.08 -6.63 6.67
C GLU A 70 -11.66 -6.94 7.12
N ILE A 71 -10.75 -7.20 6.18
CA ILE A 71 -9.33 -7.37 6.42
C ILE A 71 -8.56 -6.30 5.67
N TYR A 72 -7.73 -5.53 6.37
CA TYR A 72 -6.75 -4.60 5.82
C TYR A 72 -5.37 -5.23 6.00
N HIS A 73 -4.90 -5.93 4.95
CA HIS A 73 -3.65 -6.68 5.01
C HIS A 73 -2.46 -5.82 4.63
N LEU A 74 -1.86 -5.14 5.62
CA LEU A 74 -0.75 -4.20 5.40
C LEU A 74 0.63 -4.77 5.79
N ALA A 75 0.66 -5.91 6.48
CA ALA A 75 1.90 -6.58 6.86
C ALA A 75 2.69 -7.01 5.62
N ALA A 76 3.91 -6.51 5.46
CA ALA A 76 4.80 -6.86 4.35
C ALA A 76 6.27 -6.51 4.66
N ILE A 77 7.18 -7.23 4.00
CA ILE A 77 8.57 -6.82 3.85
C ILE A 77 8.68 -5.95 2.61
N LEU A 78 9.16 -4.70 2.78
CA LEU A 78 9.21 -3.69 1.72
C LEU A 78 10.42 -3.87 0.79
N SER A 79 10.40 -3.14 -0.34
CA SER A 79 11.27 -3.29 -1.51
C SER A 79 12.75 -3.57 -1.22
N THR A 80 13.46 -2.67 -0.58
CA THR A 80 14.92 -2.81 -0.32
C THR A 80 15.23 -4.00 0.60
N ARG A 81 14.41 -4.22 1.65
CA ARG A 81 14.57 -5.39 2.53
C ARG A 81 14.24 -6.70 1.82
N ALA A 82 13.30 -6.67 0.88
CA ALA A 82 12.96 -7.85 0.08
C ALA A 82 14.12 -8.27 -0.83
N GLU A 83 14.84 -7.32 -1.44
CA GLU A 83 16.02 -7.62 -2.24
C GLU A 83 17.18 -8.18 -1.40
N LEU A 84 17.34 -7.72 -0.15
CA LEU A 84 18.37 -8.24 0.77
C LEU A 84 18.03 -9.63 1.32
N SER A 85 16.76 -10.02 1.38
CA SER A 85 16.30 -11.30 1.93
C SER A 85 15.11 -11.84 1.14
N PRO A 86 15.31 -12.28 -0.13
CA PRO A 86 14.24 -12.69 -1.03
C PRO A 86 13.34 -13.81 -0.49
N LYS A 87 13.94 -14.80 0.18
CA LYS A 87 13.20 -15.91 0.77
C LYS A 87 12.28 -15.43 1.90
N SER A 88 12.80 -14.64 2.83
CA SER A 88 11.99 -14.11 3.93
C SER A 88 10.89 -13.17 3.41
N ALA A 89 11.18 -12.39 2.37
CA ALA A 89 10.18 -11.56 1.72
C ALA A 89 9.07 -12.42 1.08
N HIS A 90 9.43 -13.50 0.39
CA HIS A 90 8.44 -14.43 -0.15
C HIS A 90 7.59 -15.05 0.96
N ASP A 91 8.21 -15.53 2.04
CA ASP A 91 7.48 -16.15 3.15
C ASP A 91 6.44 -15.18 3.74
N VAL A 92 6.83 -13.94 4.04
CA VAL A 92 5.89 -12.95 4.61
C VAL A 92 4.89 -12.44 3.56
N ASN A 93 5.39 -11.98 2.41
CA ASN A 93 4.54 -11.29 1.43
C ASN A 93 3.64 -12.24 0.65
N VAL A 94 4.03 -13.50 0.47
CA VAL A 94 3.25 -14.51 -0.27
C VAL A 94 2.56 -15.47 0.68
N ASN A 95 3.32 -16.26 1.45
CA ASN A 95 2.71 -17.27 2.32
C ASN A 95 1.85 -16.63 3.43
N GLY A 96 2.30 -15.50 4.02
CA GLY A 96 1.52 -14.72 4.96
C GLY A 96 0.22 -14.20 4.35
N SER A 97 0.25 -13.69 3.11
CA SER A 97 -0.96 -13.25 2.41
C SER A 97 -1.91 -14.41 2.12
N ILE A 98 -1.39 -15.59 1.73
CA ILE A 98 -2.20 -16.79 1.53
C ILE A 98 -2.92 -17.17 2.83
N ASN A 99 -2.23 -17.17 3.96
CA ASN A 99 -2.84 -17.47 5.26
C ASN A 99 -4.00 -16.52 5.58
N LEU A 100 -3.86 -15.23 5.25
CA LEU A 100 -4.92 -14.23 5.45
C LEU A 100 -6.09 -14.40 4.46
N LEU A 101 -5.82 -14.79 3.20
CA LEU A 101 -6.86 -15.12 2.22
C LEU A 101 -7.67 -16.33 2.68
N GLU A 102 -7.01 -17.38 3.21
CA GLU A 102 -7.67 -18.55 3.79
C GLU A 102 -8.50 -18.19 5.05
N LEU A 103 -7.99 -17.30 5.91
CA LEU A 103 -8.76 -16.76 7.03
C LEU A 103 -10.03 -16.04 6.53
N ALA A 104 -9.89 -15.20 5.50
CA ALA A 104 -11.03 -14.50 4.90
C ALA A 104 -12.08 -15.48 4.34
N LEU A 105 -11.66 -16.57 3.69
CA LEU A 105 -12.58 -17.61 3.22
C LEU A 105 -13.31 -18.30 4.37
N LYS A 106 -12.60 -18.72 5.43
CA LYS A 106 -13.22 -19.33 6.63
C LYS A 106 -14.28 -18.40 7.22
N GLN A 107 -13.96 -17.12 7.36
CA GLN A 107 -14.87 -16.09 7.84
C GLN A 107 -16.06 -15.89 6.88
N SER A 108 -15.82 -15.85 5.56
CA SER A 108 -16.89 -15.73 4.55
C SER A 108 -17.88 -16.89 4.65
N ARG A 109 -17.38 -18.13 4.77
CA ARG A 109 -18.22 -19.32 4.95
C ARG A 109 -19.06 -19.24 6.22
N SER A 110 -18.44 -18.90 7.35
CA SER A 110 -19.13 -18.84 8.63
C SER A 110 -20.22 -17.78 8.71
N GLN A 111 -20.07 -16.69 7.95
CA GLN A 111 -21.00 -15.55 7.89
C GLN A 111 -21.98 -15.65 6.72
N ASN A 112 -21.79 -16.62 5.81
CA ASN A 112 -22.51 -16.72 4.54
C ASN A 112 -22.51 -15.40 3.75
N LYS A 113 -21.38 -14.66 3.81
CA LYS A 113 -21.18 -13.36 3.18
C LYS A 113 -19.71 -13.15 2.86
N PRO A 114 -19.34 -12.64 1.66
CA PRO A 114 -17.95 -12.34 1.34
C PRO A 114 -17.32 -11.33 2.32
N VAL A 115 -16.16 -11.69 2.88
CA VAL A 115 -15.32 -10.76 3.65
C VAL A 115 -14.63 -9.83 2.68
N LYS A 116 -14.65 -8.53 2.95
CA LYS A 116 -13.88 -7.55 2.18
C LYS A 116 -12.41 -7.66 2.55
N PHE A 117 -11.55 -7.85 1.55
CA PHE A 117 -10.11 -8.02 1.73
C PHE A 117 -9.35 -6.95 0.97
N PHE A 118 -8.77 -5.99 1.68
CA PHE A 118 -7.90 -4.97 1.10
C PHE A 118 -6.46 -5.44 1.06
N PHE A 119 -5.82 -5.31 -0.10
CA PHE A 119 -4.41 -5.59 -0.33
C PHE A 119 -3.70 -4.39 -0.98
N PRO A 120 -2.70 -3.78 -0.31
CA PRO A 120 -1.89 -2.73 -0.92
C PRO A 120 -0.89 -3.34 -1.89
N SER A 121 -1.13 -3.15 -3.19
CA SER A 121 -0.16 -3.39 -4.23
C SER A 121 0.72 -2.15 -4.44
N SER A 122 1.51 -2.11 -5.49
CA SER A 122 2.52 -1.08 -5.72
C SER A 122 2.80 -0.91 -7.21
N ILE A 123 3.29 0.26 -7.62
CA ILE A 123 3.89 0.48 -8.94
C ILE A 123 5.04 -0.49 -9.24
N ALA A 124 5.63 -1.11 -8.22
CA ALA A 124 6.68 -2.12 -8.38
C ALA A 124 6.25 -3.38 -9.15
N VAL A 125 4.95 -3.57 -9.42
CA VAL A 125 4.44 -4.64 -10.30
C VAL A 125 4.73 -4.38 -11.77
N TYR A 126 5.04 -3.13 -12.12
CA TYR A 126 5.41 -2.75 -13.47
C TYR A 126 6.88 -3.00 -13.75
N GLY A 127 7.20 -3.23 -15.02
CA GLY A 127 8.56 -3.31 -15.52
C GLY A 127 8.60 -2.88 -16.97
N VAL A 128 9.27 -1.75 -17.26
CA VAL A 128 9.45 -1.19 -18.59
C VAL A 128 10.91 -1.30 -19.01
N GLU A 129 11.17 -1.56 -20.28
CA GLU A 129 12.52 -1.60 -20.84
C GLU A 129 12.98 -0.22 -21.27
N GLU A 130 12.05 0.59 -21.75
CA GLU A 130 12.25 1.99 -22.11
C GLU A 130 11.29 2.88 -21.33
N ARG A 131 11.70 4.11 -21.08
CA ARG A 131 10.91 5.10 -20.35
C ARG A 131 9.58 5.35 -21.06
N ILE A 132 8.48 5.29 -20.30
CA ILE A 132 7.13 5.57 -20.78
C ILE A 132 6.46 6.58 -19.88
N ASP A 133 5.64 7.44 -20.47
CA ASP A 133 4.96 8.53 -19.75
C ASP A 133 3.91 8.00 -18.76
N SER A 134 3.18 6.94 -19.13
CA SER A 134 2.13 6.39 -18.28
C SER A 134 1.72 4.99 -18.75
N CYS A 135 1.17 4.17 -17.84
CA CYS A 135 0.59 2.88 -18.17
C CYS A 135 -0.70 2.59 -17.39
N SER A 136 -1.52 1.72 -17.97
CA SER A 136 -2.77 1.23 -17.37
C SER A 136 -2.55 -0.07 -16.60
N GLU A 137 -3.60 -0.56 -15.91
CA GLU A 137 -3.50 -1.70 -14.97
C GLU A 137 -3.08 -3.03 -15.61
N ASN A 138 -3.29 -3.20 -16.91
CA ASN A 138 -3.00 -4.45 -17.61
C ASN A 138 -1.74 -4.40 -18.50
N GLU A 139 -1.00 -3.31 -18.45
CA GLU A 139 0.20 -3.09 -19.27
C GLU A 139 1.46 -3.29 -18.44
N TYR A 140 2.55 -3.70 -19.08
CA TYR A 140 3.90 -3.77 -18.51
C TYR A 140 4.04 -4.50 -17.16
N LEU A 141 3.25 -5.55 -16.94
CA LEU A 141 3.30 -6.35 -15.70
C LEU A 141 4.51 -7.30 -15.68
N ASN A 142 5.71 -6.71 -15.73
CA ASN A 142 7.00 -7.42 -15.80
C ASN A 142 7.95 -6.96 -14.67
N PRO A 143 7.61 -7.18 -13.39
CA PRO A 143 8.41 -6.70 -12.27
C PRO A 143 9.83 -7.26 -12.30
N ILE A 144 10.82 -6.41 -12.07
CA ILE A 144 12.23 -6.80 -11.98
C ILE A 144 12.70 -6.97 -10.53
N THR A 145 11.84 -6.72 -9.54
CA THR A 145 12.14 -6.86 -8.11
C THR A 145 11.35 -8.00 -7.49
N VAL A 146 11.91 -8.64 -6.45
CA VAL A 146 11.20 -9.68 -5.66
C VAL A 146 9.93 -9.11 -5.06
N TYR A 147 10.00 -7.88 -4.54
CA TYR A 147 8.83 -7.20 -3.99
C TYR A 147 7.71 -7.04 -5.02
N GLY A 148 8.03 -6.53 -6.21
CA GLY A 148 7.06 -6.38 -7.30
C GLY A 148 6.48 -7.71 -7.75
N ALA A 149 7.32 -8.75 -7.90
CA ALA A 149 6.88 -10.10 -8.25
C ALA A 149 5.93 -10.69 -7.19
N ASN A 150 6.22 -10.51 -5.90
CA ASN A 150 5.35 -10.95 -4.81
C ASN A 150 4.00 -10.20 -4.84
N LYS A 151 4.01 -8.88 -5.04
CA LYS A 151 2.79 -8.07 -5.14
C LYS A 151 1.91 -8.51 -6.31
N LEU A 152 2.50 -8.66 -7.50
CA LEU A 152 1.78 -9.11 -8.68
C LEU A 152 1.19 -10.52 -8.50
N TYR A 153 1.95 -11.45 -7.88
CA TYR A 153 1.45 -12.78 -7.59
C TYR A 153 0.20 -12.74 -6.70
N ILE A 154 0.21 -11.95 -5.62
CA ILE A 154 -0.94 -11.83 -4.72
C ILE A 154 -2.13 -11.12 -5.37
N GLU A 155 -1.91 -10.14 -6.25
CA GLU A 155 -2.99 -9.58 -7.08
C GLU A 155 -3.71 -10.68 -7.87
N LYS A 156 -2.96 -11.52 -8.58
CA LYS A 156 -3.54 -12.63 -9.38
C LYS A 156 -4.24 -13.67 -8.50
N LEU A 157 -3.64 -13.98 -7.37
CA LEU A 157 -4.21 -14.93 -6.42
C LEU A 157 -5.49 -14.38 -5.77
N GLY A 158 -5.50 -13.11 -5.38
CA GLY A 158 -6.69 -12.44 -4.82
C GLY A 158 -7.88 -12.43 -5.81
N LEU A 159 -7.61 -12.20 -7.10
CA LEU A 159 -8.62 -12.34 -8.15
C LEU A 159 -9.14 -13.77 -8.25
N TYR A 160 -8.26 -14.77 -8.13
CA TYR A 160 -8.66 -16.17 -8.10
C TYR A 160 -9.60 -16.46 -6.92
N TYR A 161 -9.25 -16.02 -5.71
CA TYR A 161 -10.08 -16.18 -4.51
C TYR A 161 -11.42 -15.42 -4.57
N SER A 162 -11.48 -14.34 -5.36
CA SER A 162 -12.71 -13.55 -5.53
C SER A 162 -13.68 -14.12 -6.55
N SER A 163 -13.20 -14.88 -7.53
CA SER A 163 -14.02 -15.21 -8.71
C SER A 163 -13.95 -16.66 -9.14
N ASN A 164 -12.84 -17.36 -8.83
CA ASN A 164 -12.55 -18.68 -9.39
C ASN A 164 -12.26 -19.75 -8.34
N TYR A 165 -12.28 -19.40 -7.06
CA TYR A 165 -12.01 -20.37 -6.00
C TYR A 165 -13.05 -21.50 -6.02
N GLU A 166 -12.59 -22.71 -5.73
CA GLU A 166 -13.45 -23.92 -5.74
C GLU A 166 -14.21 -24.14 -7.05
N GLN A 167 -13.54 -23.92 -8.20
CA GLN A 167 -14.17 -24.03 -9.52
C GLN A 167 -14.87 -25.40 -9.77
N LEU A 168 -14.42 -26.45 -9.11
CA LEU A 168 -14.98 -27.80 -9.22
C LEU A 168 -16.07 -28.09 -8.16
N SER A 169 -16.38 -27.12 -7.30
CA SER A 169 -17.41 -27.25 -6.26
C SER A 169 -18.74 -26.63 -6.72
N GLU A 170 -19.85 -27.26 -6.33
CA GLU A 170 -21.19 -26.70 -6.51
C GLU A 170 -21.46 -25.54 -5.55
N ASN A 171 -20.92 -25.63 -4.32
CA ASN A 171 -21.07 -24.62 -3.25
C ASN A 171 -19.81 -23.77 -3.17
N LYS A 172 -19.76 -22.70 -3.96
CA LYS A 172 -18.61 -21.80 -4.02
C LYS A 172 -18.63 -20.74 -2.92
N THR A 173 -17.48 -20.52 -2.32
CA THR A 173 -17.26 -19.41 -1.38
C THR A 173 -16.25 -18.46 -1.96
N PHE A 174 -16.53 -17.17 -1.90
CA PHE A 174 -15.64 -16.14 -2.41
C PHE A 174 -15.36 -15.10 -1.33
N ILE A 175 -14.24 -14.38 -1.50
CA ILE A 175 -13.96 -13.16 -0.78
C ILE A 175 -14.24 -11.95 -1.68
N ASP A 176 -14.33 -10.76 -1.10
CA ASP A 176 -14.38 -9.51 -1.84
C ASP A 176 -12.98 -8.86 -1.82
N PHE A 177 -12.10 -9.36 -2.69
CA PHE A 177 -10.72 -8.86 -2.80
C PHE A 177 -10.69 -7.50 -3.52
N ARG A 178 -9.92 -6.56 -2.95
CA ARG A 178 -9.74 -5.20 -3.47
C ARG A 178 -8.29 -4.77 -3.30
N SER A 179 -7.70 -4.21 -4.34
CA SER A 179 -6.30 -3.81 -4.34
C SER A 179 -6.08 -2.45 -5.00
N LEU A 180 -5.15 -1.69 -4.42
CA LEU A 180 -4.64 -0.44 -4.98
C LEU A 180 -3.15 -0.58 -5.25
N ARG A 181 -2.71 -0.19 -6.45
CA ARG A 181 -1.31 -0.02 -6.78
C ARG A 181 -0.88 1.38 -6.36
N PHE A 182 -0.23 1.44 -5.21
CA PHE A 182 0.26 2.70 -4.69
C PHE A 182 1.50 3.17 -5.44
N PRO A 183 1.57 4.49 -5.72
CA PRO A 183 2.79 5.18 -6.11
C PRO A 183 3.73 5.35 -4.90
N GLY A 184 4.79 6.13 -5.04
CA GLY A 184 5.58 6.60 -3.90
C GLY A 184 4.70 7.39 -2.93
N LEU A 185 4.73 7.03 -1.64
CA LEU A 185 3.97 7.73 -0.60
C LEU A 185 4.85 8.75 0.11
N ILE A 186 4.31 9.96 0.32
CA ILE A 186 5.00 11.04 1.03
C ILE A 186 4.30 11.29 2.36
N SER A 187 5.06 11.17 3.46
CA SER A 187 4.60 11.42 4.81
C SER A 187 5.26 12.64 5.43
N SER A 188 4.47 13.41 6.19
CA SER A 188 4.99 14.52 6.99
C SER A 188 5.68 14.04 8.28
N THR A 189 5.37 12.85 8.76
CA THR A 189 5.79 12.32 10.06
C THR A 189 6.74 11.15 9.97
N THR A 190 6.55 10.24 9.02
CA THR A 190 7.37 9.04 8.88
C THR A 190 8.64 9.32 8.09
N ILE A 191 9.78 9.09 8.71
CA ILE A 191 11.08 9.22 8.04
C ILE A 191 11.28 8.01 7.11
N PRO A 192 11.64 8.24 5.83
CA PRO A 192 11.90 7.15 4.88
C PRO A 192 12.99 6.19 5.39
N SER A 193 12.83 4.91 5.13
CA SER A 193 13.75 3.87 5.58
C SER A 193 14.73 3.38 4.50
N GLY A 194 14.87 4.14 3.41
CA GLY A 194 15.77 3.81 2.29
C GLY A 194 15.13 2.91 1.24
N GLY A 195 13.83 3.05 1.01
CA GLY A 195 13.13 2.39 -0.10
C GLY A 195 13.63 2.87 -1.47
N THR A 196 13.40 2.07 -2.51
CA THR A 196 13.90 2.38 -3.86
C THR A 196 13.34 3.67 -4.41
N SER A 197 12.06 4.00 -4.12
CA SER A 197 11.38 5.23 -4.55
C SER A 197 11.54 6.41 -3.59
N ASP A 198 12.33 6.27 -2.52
CA ASP A 198 12.33 7.23 -1.41
C ASP A 198 13.08 8.54 -1.70
N PHE A 199 13.57 8.77 -2.93
CA PHE A 199 14.32 10.00 -3.24
C PHE A 199 13.51 11.30 -2.97
N ILE A 200 12.21 11.29 -3.19
CA ILE A 200 11.33 12.43 -2.88
C ILE A 200 11.07 12.58 -1.37
N PRO A 201 10.60 11.54 -0.64
CA PRO A 201 10.43 11.63 0.81
C PRO A 201 11.75 11.94 1.54
N GLU A 202 12.88 11.31 1.15
CA GLU A 202 14.19 11.59 1.73
C GLU A 202 14.61 13.05 1.48
N MET A 203 14.40 13.57 0.28
CA MET A 203 14.69 14.96 -0.06
C MET A 203 13.94 15.93 0.84
N TRP A 204 12.63 15.73 1.02
CA TRP A 204 11.82 16.55 1.92
C TRP A 204 12.39 16.57 3.34
N HIS A 205 12.57 15.40 3.96
CA HIS A 205 13.03 15.31 5.35
C HIS A 205 14.46 15.84 5.55
N ASN A 206 15.36 15.60 4.59
CA ASN A 206 16.72 16.11 4.68
C ASN A 206 16.78 17.64 4.48
N ILE A 207 16.05 18.20 3.54
CA ILE A 207 16.01 19.65 3.33
C ILE A 207 15.42 20.34 4.56
N LYS A 208 14.27 19.86 5.07
CA LYS A 208 13.62 20.40 6.27
C LYS A 208 14.56 20.41 7.48
N ASN A 209 15.31 19.34 7.68
CA ASN A 209 16.11 19.13 8.89
C ASN A 209 17.56 19.61 8.77
N LYS A 210 18.16 19.59 7.56
CA LYS A 210 19.59 19.81 7.35
C LYS A 210 19.88 20.91 6.31
N GLY A 211 18.88 21.36 5.54
CA GLY A 211 19.03 22.35 4.48
C GLY A 211 19.70 21.81 3.22
N HIS A 212 20.02 20.54 3.12
CA HIS A 212 20.60 19.95 1.92
C HIS A 212 20.19 18.49 1.74
N TYR A 213 20.26 18.01 0.49
CA TYR A 213 20.07 16.61 0.14
C TYR A 213 21.04 16.21 -0.99
N GLU A 214 21.61 15.01 -0.89
CA GLU A 214 22.38 14.35 -1.94
C GLU A 214 21.50 13.27 -2.58
N CYS A 215 21.00 13.56 -3.79
CA CYS A 215 20.06 12.70 -4.48
C CYS A 215 20.77 11.51 -5.13
N PHE A 216 20.23 10.31 -4.93
CA PHE A 216 20.80 9.08 -5.47
C PHE A 216 20.27 8.68 -6.86
N VAL A 217 19.37 9.49 -7.45
CA VAL A 217 18.85 9.34 -8.81
C VAL A 217 19.16 10.58 -9.64
N ASN A 218 19.05 10.47 -10.97
CA ASN A 218 19.22 11.58 -11.89
C ASN A 218 18.18 12.68 -11.65
N GLU A 219 18.49 13.89 -12.05
CA GLU A 219 17.63 15.07 -11.87
C GLU A 219 16.28 14.96 -12.59
N ASP A 220 16.26 14.25 -13.72
CA ASP A 220 15.08 14.02 -14.54
C ASP A 220 14.32 12.73 -14.18
N SER A 221 14.84 11.93 -13.22
CA SER A 221 14.16 10.71 -12.74
C SER A 221 12.79 11.07 -12.16
N ARG A 222 11.77 10.42 -12.70
CA ARG A 222 10.37 10.73 -12.43
C ARG A 222 9.62 9.46 -12.03
N LEU A 223 8.76 9.55 -11.03
CA LEU A 223 7.84 8.51 -10.60
C LEU A 223 6.50 9.14 -10.18
N PRO A 224 5.42 8.37 -10.18
CA PRO A 224 4.18 8.81 -9.54
C PRO A 224 4.32 8.84 -8.01
N PHE A 225 3.70 9.84 -7.40
CA PHE A 225 3.66 10.05 -5.95
C PHE A 225 2.26 10.46 -5.47
N MET A 226 2.06 10.33 -4.17
CA MET A 226 0.83 10.78 -3.49
C MET A 226 1.12 11.12 -2.03
N ALA A 227 0.40 12.09 -1.49
CA ALA A 227 0.42 12.40 -0.06
C ALA A 227 -0.26 11.28 0.75
N MET A 228 0.23 10.97 1.95
CA MET A 228 -0.34 9.93 2.81
C MET A 228 -1.84 10.09 3.09
N PRO A 229 -2.39 11.30 3.33
CA PRO A 229 -3.84 11.47 3.48
C PRO A 229 -4.65 11.00 2.27
N ASP A 230 -4.14 11.19 1.05
CA ASP A 230 -4.79 10.68 -0.16
C ASP A 230 -4.68 9.16 -0.28
N ALA A 231 -3.59 8.56 0.19
CA ALA A 231 -3.47 7.11 0.28
C ALA A 231 -4.53 6.50 1.20
N ILE A 232 -4.71 7.07 2.40
CA ILE A 232 -5.76 6.64 3.33
C ILE A 232 -7.15 6.83 2.73
N LYS A 233 -7.40 8.00 2.15
CA LYS A 233 -8.66 8.31 1.46
C LYS A 233 -8.96 7.25 0.38
N SER A 234 -8.00 6.90 -0.46
CA SER A 234 -8.19 5.93 -1.54
C SER A 234 -8.57 4.54 -1.02
N ILE A 235 -7.95 4.08 0.07
CA ILE A 235 -8.30 2.82 0.73
C ILE A 235 -9.75 2.86 1.21
N ILE A 236 -10.11 3.90 1.93
CA ILE A 236 -11.45 4.02 2.52
C ILE A 236 -12.51 4.16 1.44
N ASP A 237 -12.29 4.98 0.43
CA ASP A 237 -13.25 5.19 -0.66
C ASP A 237 -13.48 3.90 -1.45
N LEU A 238 -12.41 3.13 -1.75
CA LEU A 238 -12.56 1.82 -2.39
C LEU A 238 -13.30 0.82 -1.50
N MET A 239 -12.95 0.74 -0.21
CA MET A 239 -13.55 -0.23 0.71
C MET A 239 -15.03 0.08 1.05
N LYS A 240 -15.47 1.32 0.91
CA LYS A 240 -16.88 1.71 1.06
C LYS A 240 -17.76 1.27 -0.12
N GLN A 241 -17.18 1.02 -1.29
CA GLN A 241 -17.98 0.65 -2.45
C GLN A 241 -18.74 -0.66 -2.24
N GLU A 242 -19.92 -0.76 -2.87
CA GLU A 242 -20.61 -2.04 -2.98
C GLU A 242 -19.89 -2.94 -4.00
N GLN A 243 -19.87 -4.25 -3.74
CA GLN A 243 -19.18 -5.20 -4.59
C GLN A 243 -19.67 -5.16 -6.06
N SER A 244 -20.93 -4.86 -6.27
CA SER A 244 -21.56 -4.78 -7.60
C SER A 244 -21.12 -3.56 -8.41
N THR A 245 -20.63 -2.50 -7.78
CA THR A 245 -20.22 -1.27 -8.46
C THR A 245 -18.78 -1.31 -8.98
N ILE A 246 -17.91 -2.08 -8.32
CA ILE A 246 -16.52 -2.25 -8.73
C ILE A 246 -16.37 -3.50 -9.60
N LYS A 247 -15.82 -3.33 -10.81
CA LYS A 247 -15.66 -4.43 -11.78
C LYS A 247 -14.24 -5.00 -11.78
N SER A 248 -13.25 -4.13 -11.59
CA SER A 248 -11.85 -4.45 -11.84
C SER A 248 -11.12 -5.03 -10.64
N ARG A 249 -11.45 -4.73 -9.42
CA ARG A 249 -10.80 -5.19 -8.18
C ARG A 249 -9.38 -4.66 -7.93
N ILE A 250 -8.60 -4.37 -8.96
CA ILE A 250 -7.23 -3.83 -8.89
C ILE A 250 -7.22 -2.52 -9.63
N TYR A 251 -6.74 -1.46 -8.99
CA TYR A 251 -6.74 -0.11 -9.53
C TYR A 251 -5.41 0.59 -9.31
N ASN A 252 -5.00 1.38 -10.29
CA ASN A 252 -4.00 2.39 -10.11
C ASN A 252 -4.58 3.58 -9.35
N VAL A 253 -3.79 4.22 -8.50
CA VAL A 253 -4.11 5.50 -7.86
C VAL A 253 -2.86 6.38 -7.82
N THR A 254 -3.00 7.65 -8.19
CA THR A 254 -1.87 8.60 -8.21
C THR A 254 -2.35 10.03 -7.94
N SER A 255 -1.44 10.94 -7.65
CA SER A 255 -1.76 12.36 -7.46
C SER A 255 -0.90 13.27 -8.34
N PHE A 256 0.40 13.04 -8.40
CA PHE A 256 1.35 13.84 -9.16
C PHE A 256 2.63 13.02 -9.45
N ASN A 257 3.45 13.48 -10.41
CA ASN A 257 4.67 12.76 -10.82
C ASN A 257 5.84 13.71 -11.12
N PRO A 258 6.40 14.42 -10.13
CA PRO A 258 7.53 15.32 -10.35
C PRO A 258 8.81 14.55 -10.64
N SER A 259 9.71 15.18 -11.40
CA SER A 259 11.10 14.76 -11.38
C SER A 259 11.79 15.14 -10.06
N ALA A 260 12.97 14.58 -9.80
CA ALA A 260 13.76 14.93 -8.62
C ALA A 260 14.04 16.45 -8.57
N LEU A 261 14.39 17.06 -9.71
CA LEU A 261 14.64 18.49 -9.81
C LEU A 261 13.37 19.34 -9.63
N GLU A 262 12.25 18.93 -10.23
CA GLU A 262 10.97 19.65 -10.09
C GLU A 262 10.48 19.65 -8.63
N PHE A 263 10.62 18.53 -7.93
CA PHE A 263 10.28 18.47 -6.51
C PHE A 263 11.19 19.38 -5.69
N PHE A 264 12.51 19.35 -5.92
CA PHE A 264 13.45 20.24 -5.26
C PHE A 264 13.09 21.70 -5.46
N ASN A 265 12.82 22.13 -6.70
CA ASN A 265 12.44 23.50 -7.01
C ASN A 265 11.18 23.95 -6.25
N SER A 266 10.22 23.04 -6.12
CA SER A 266 9.00 23.28 -5.34
C SER A 266 9.30 23.45 -3.84
N VAL A 267 10.17 22.62 -3.29
CA VAL A 267 10.62 22.70 -1.88
C VAL A 267 11.49 23.94 -1.64
N GLN A 268 12.36 24.30 -2.60
CA GLN A 268 13.23 25.48 -2.50
C GLN A 268 12.43 26.79 -2.44
N SER A 269 11.21 26.82 -2.99
CA SER A 269 10.32 27.99 -2.83
C SER A 269 9.96 28.28 -1.38
N ILE A 270 10.04 27.27 -0.49
CA ILE A 270 9.76 27.37 0.97
C ILE A 270 11.07 27.47 1.77
N TYR A 271 12.11 26.75 1.33
CA TYR A 271 13.45 26.74 1.93
C TYR A 271 14.49 27.31 0.96
N PRO A 272 14.56 28.66 0.75
CA PRO A 272 15.36 29.28 -0.33
C PRO A 272 16.86 28.99 -0.27
N ASN A 273 17.40 28.73 0.91
CA ASN A 273 18.82 28.43 1.11
C ASN A 273 19.17 26.95 0.99
N SER A 274 18.19 26.09 0.65
CA SER A 274 18.42 24.66 0.49
C SER A 274 19.32 24.36 -0.71
N LYS A 275 20.04 23.23 -0.62
CA LYS A 275 20.98 22.77 -1.66
C LYS A 275 20.65 21.35 -2.06
N LEU A 276 20.75 21.09 -3.36
CA LEU A 276 20.67 19.76 -3.95
C LEU A 276 21.99 19.42 -4.62
N SER A 277 22.47 18.21 -4.41
CA SER A 277 23.58 17.59 -5.14
C SER A 277 23.19 16.20 -5.59
N TYR A 278 23.95 15.59 -6.47
CA TYR A 278 23.67 14.26 -7.01
C TYR A 278 24.85 13.33 -6.82
N ASN A 279 24.57 12.12 -6.32
CA ASN A 279 25.52 11.02 -6.22
C ASN A 279 24.77 9.73 -6.61
N ILE A 280 24.73 9.48 -7.91
CA ILE A 280 23.83 8.49 -8.50
C ILE A 280 24.20 7.07 -8.08
N ASN A 281 23.27 6.41 -7.39
CA ASN A 281 23.36 5.00 -7.11
C ASN A 281 22.84 4.20 -8.33
N LYS A 282 23.74 3.67 -9.15
CA LYS A 282 23.40 2.99 -10.40
C LYS A 282 22.43 1.82 -10.22
N VAL A 283 22.46 1.13 -9.08
CA VAL A 283 21.56 0.00 -8.81
C VAL A 283 20.15 0.49 -8.53
N ARG A 284 20.00 1.49 -7.65
CA ARG A 284 18.69 2.10 -7.37
C ARG A 284 18.14 2.83 -8.60
N GLN A 285 18.99 3.56 -9.35
CA GLN A 285 18.60 4.21 -10.59
C GLN A 285 18.01 3.23 -11.59
N LYS A 286 18.66 2.07 -11.82
CA LYS A 286 18.15 1.03 -12.73
C LYS A 286 16.76 0.52 -12.33
N ILE A 287 16.48 0.40 -11.04
CA ILE A 287 15.15 -0.01 -10.58
C ILE A 287 14.14 1.12 -10.81
N VAL A 288 14.49 2.36 -10.50
CA VAL A 288 13.63 3.53 -10.76
C VAL A 288 13.31 3.64 -12.26
N ASP A 289 14.30 3.48 -13.13
CA ASP A 289 14.13 3.54 -14.58
C ASP A 289 13.27 2.40 -15.15
N SER A 290 13.08 1.31 -14.40
CA SER A 290 12.21 0.20 -14.81
C SER A 290 10.73 0.44 -14.51
N TRP A 291 10.37 1.54 -13.86
CA TRP A 291 9.00 1.90 -13.55
C TRP A 291 8.51 3.02 -14.48
N PRO A 292 7.21 3.08 -14.78
CA PRO A 292 6.66 4.17 -15.61
C PRO A 292 6.75 5.51 -14.89
N ASP A 293 6.90 6.59 -15.64
CA ASP A 293 6.92 7.96 -15.11
C ASP A 293 5.64 8.33 -14.37
N ASN A 294 4.52 7.75 -14.80
CA ASN A 294 3.22 7.89 -14.17
C ASN A 294 2.36 6.64 -14.39
N ILE A 295 1.25 6.55 -13.70
CA ILE A 295 0.25 5.49 -13.88
C ILE A 295 -1.11 6.12 -14.18
N ASN A 296 -1.88 5.46 -15.07
CA ASN A 296 -3.22 5.90 -15.44
C ASN A 296 -4.24 5.38 -14.42
N ASP A 297 -4.90 6.27 -13.71
CA ASP A 297 -5.92 5.98 -12.69
C ASP A 297 -7.36 6.27 -13.16
N SER A 298 -7.56 6.44 -14.46
CA SER A 298 -8.87 6.73 -15.04
C SER A 298 -9.90 5.64 -14.76
N LEU A 299 -9.45 4.39 -14.58
CA LEU A 299 -10.33 3.28 -14.20
C LEU A 299 -10.89 3.47 -12.79
N ALA A 300 -10.07 3.85 -11.83
CA ALA A 300 -10.48 4.18 -10.48
C ALA A 300 -11.44 5.38 -10.45
N THR A 301 -11.12 6.44 -11.20
CA THR A 301 -11.99 7.61 -11.37
C THR A 301 -13.37 7.21 -11.93
N LYS A 302 -13.39 6.36 -12.95
CA LYS A 302 -14.63 5.94 -13.63
C LYS A 302 -15.51 5.02 -12.78
N GLU A 303 -14.91 4.05 -12.09
CA GLU A 303 -15.68 3.01 -11.38
C GLU A 303 -16.12 3.42 -9.99
N TRP A 304 -15.30 4.19 -9.26
CA TRP A 304 -15.62 4.58 -7.87
C TRP A 304 -15.30 6.03 -7.53
N GLY A 305 -15.09 6.90 -8.53
CA GLY A 305 -14.99 8.34 -8.33
C GLY A 305 -13.69 8.79 -7.69
N TRP A 306 -12.60 8.02 -7.85
CA TRP A 306 -11.28 8.39 -7.32
C TRP A 306 -10.87 9.78 -7.80
N LYS A 307 -10.43 10.60 -6.84
CA LYS A 307 -9.81 11.89 -7.08
C LYS A 307 -8.91 12.23 -5.91
N PRO A 308 -7.62 12.54 -6.12
CA PRO A 308 -6.74 13.03 -5.06
C PRO A 308 -7.18 14.44 -4.59
N ASN A 309 -6.95 14.73 -3.32
CA ASN A 309 -7.17 16.06 -2.74
C ASN A 309 -5.94 16.96 -2.84
N TYR A 310 -4.74 16.35 -2.94
CA TYR A 310 -3.46 17.05 -2.91
C TYR A 310 -2.76 16.93 -4.27
N ASN A 311 -2.50 18.05 -4.92
CA ASN A 311 -1.46 18.13 -5.96
C ASN A 311 -0.09 18.34 -5.31
N LEU A 312 0.99 18.47 -6.09
CA LEU A 312 2.34 18.67 -5.58
C LEU A 312 2.46 19.91 -4.67
N ASN A 313 1.93 21.05 -5.10
CA ASN A 313 2.00 22.28 -4.32
C ASN A 313 1.19 22.19 -3.02
N ASP A 314 0.00 21.61 -3.08
CA ASP A 314 -0.84 21.40 -1.89
C ASP A 314 -0.18 20.42 -0.93
N THR A 315 0.45 19.34 -1.43
CA THR A 315 1.22 18.42 -0.60
C THR A 315 2.31 19.14 0.17
N ILE A 316 3.11 19.95 -0.52
CA ILE A 316 4.22 20.65 0.13
C ILE A 316 3.71 21.71 1.11
N LYS A 317 2.79 22.58 0.71
CA LYS A 317 2.37 23.76 1.50
C LYS A 317 1.38 23.40 2.61
N ASN A 318 0.41 22.51 2.32
CA ASN A 318 -0.74 22.30 3.19
C ASN A 318 -0.65 20.99 3.99
N TYR A 319 0.30 20.11 3.66
CA TYR A 319 0.47 18.84 4.37
C TYR A 319 1.87 18.67 4.98
N LEU A 320 2.94 18.96 4.23
CA LEU A 320 4.30 18.71 4.71
C LEU A 320 4.82 19.83 5.61
N VAL A 321 4.42 21.09 5.37
CA VAL A 321 4.85 22.26 6.16
C VAL A 321 3.92 22.52 7.34
N ALA A 322 2.64 22.17 7.20
CA ALA A 322 1.65 22.33 8.26
C ALA A 322 1.95 21.40 9.45
#